data_e960fba9fe86abd4ff1c0c03480557f5
#
_entry.id   e960fba9fe86abd4ff1c0c03480557f5
#
_cell.length_a   1.000
_cell.length_b   1.000
_cell.length_c   1.000
_cell.angle_alpha   90.00
_cell.angle_beta   90.00
_cell.angle_gamma   90.00
#
_symmetry.space_group_name_H-M   'P 1'
#
loop_
_entity.id
_entity.type
_entity.pdbx_description
1 polymer ?
#
loop_
_entity_poly.entity_id
_entity_poly.type
_entity_poly.pdbx_seq_one_letter_code
_entity_poly.pdbx_strand_id
1 'polypeptide(L)'
;TEIGEIYPINKVTNDYTHDKYFLTIPENNEFNTMFLTTVAKGITAGHVCYEGLVDMEAAIIIATAISYLNINKIAVIKVVSDYMDIAEWSSLDVCEIIRLKLDSICALMELYV
;
A
#
# COMPACT_ATOMS: atom_id res chain seq x y z
N THR A 1 0.67 -1.80 13.77
CA THR A 1 -0.09 -1.33 12.61
C THR A 1 -1.55 -1.19 12.98
N GLU A 2 -2.11 -0.02 12.80
CA GLU A 2 -3.49 0.29 13.15
C GLU A 2 -4.29 0.67 11.90
N ILE A 3 -5.61 0.43 11.94
CA ILE A 3 -6.51 0.89 10.90
C ILE A 3 -6.46 2.41 10.80
N GLY A 4 -6.32 2.92 9.59
CA GLY A 4 -6.17 4.34 9.30
C GLY A 4 -4.73 4.85 9.26
N GLU A 5 -3.75 4.05 9.63
CA GLU A 5 -2.35 4.44 9.47
C GLU A 5 -1.97 4.53 8.01
N ILE A 6 -1.08 5.47 7.69
CA ILE A 6 -0.63 5.76 6.34
C ILE A 6 0.83 5.40 6.20
N TYR A 7 1.15 4.67 5.14
CA TYR A 7 2.52 4.26 4.87
C TYR A 7 2.92 4.57 3.43
N PRO A 8 4.01 5.32 3.21
CA PRO A 8 4.67 5.30 1.91
C PRO A 8 5.34 3.94 1.71
N ILE A 9 5.21 3.39 0.52
CA ILE A 9 5.68 2.05 0.21
C ILE A 9 7.00 2.13 -0.53
N ASN A 10 8.01 1.40 -0.06
CA ASN A 10 9.35 1.38 -0.66
C ASN A 10 9.64 0.09 -1.45
N LYS A 11 8.86 -0.95 -1.27
CA LYS A 11 8.99 -2.19 -2.04
C LYS A 11 7.62 -2.83 -2.22
N VAL A 12 7.29 -3.20 -3.47
CA VAL A 12 6.08 -3.96 -3.79
C VAL A 12 6.50 -5.30 -4.39
N THR A 13 5.97 -6.39 -3.86
CA THR A 13 6.22 -7.76 -4.34
C THR A 13 4.94 -8.35 -4.88
N ASN A 14 5.00 -8.94 -6.07
CA ASN A 14 3.91 -9.75 -6.60
C ASN A 14 4.06 -11.18 -6.07
N ASP A 15 3.13 -11.62 -5.24
CA ASP A 15 3.20 -12.95 -4.62
C ASP A 15 3.09 -14.09 -5.64
N TYR A 16 2.41 -13.83 -6.76
CA TYR A 16 2.22 -14.83 -7.82
C TYR A 16 3.46 -14.99 -8.70
N THR A 17 4.01 -13.86 -9.20
CA THR A 17 5.16 -13.89 -10.13
C THR A 17 6.51 -13.78 -9.43
N HIS A 18 6.52 -13.37 -8.15
CA HIS A 18 7.71 -13.06 -7.36
C HIS A 18 8.49 -11.84 -7.85
N ASP A 19 7.92 -11.04 -8.74
CA ASP A 19 8.52 -9.78 -9.17
C ASP A 19 8.53 -8.79 -8.02
N LYS A 20 9.63 -8.02 -7.92
CA LYS A 20 9.79 -6.99 -6.90
C LYS A 20 10.05 -5.65 -7.56
N TYR A 21 9.40 -4.62 -7.02
CA TYR A 21 9.54 -3.25 -7.50
C TYR A 21 10.00 -2.38 -6.34
N PHE A 22 11.13 -1.70 -6.51
CA PHE A 22 11.68 -0.82 -5.49
C PHE A 22 11.32 0.63 -5.85
N LEU A 23 10.69 1.32 -4.92
CA LEU A 23 10.18 2.67 -5.10
C LEU A 23 11.01 3.67 -4.30
N THR A 24 11.19 4.86 -4.87
CA THR A 24 11.94 5.93 -4.21
C THR A 24 11.07 6.60 -3.15
N ILE A 25 11.64 6.80 -1.97
CA ILE A 25 11.01 7.52 -0.87
C ILE A 25 11.64 8.90 -0.76
N PRO A 26 10.86 9.99 -0.58
CA PRO A 26 11.41 11.32 -0.38
C PRO A 26 12.32 11.40 0.85
N GLU A 27 13.43 12.12 0.74
CA GLU A 27 14.42 12.22 1.82
C GLU A 27 13.86 12.85 3.09
N ASN A 28 12.93 13.78 2.97
CA ASN A 28 12.31 14.47 4.11
C ASN A 28 11.02 13.81 4.59
N ASN A 29 10.83 12.54 4.26
CA ASN A 29 9.66 11.78 4.70
C ASN A 29 9.71 11.54 6.22
N GLU A 30 8.64 11.92 6.92
CA GLU A 30 8.48 11.70 8.35
C GLU A 30 7.61 10.47 8.66
N PHE A 31 7.01 9.86 7.66
CA PHE A 31 6.19 8.67 7.81
C PHE A 31 7.05 7.41 7.80
N ASN A 32 6.62 6.39 8.53
CA ASN A 32 7.26 5.09 8.48
C ASN A 32 7.01 4.45 7.11
N THR A 33 8.05 3.90 6.50
CA THR A 33 7.91 3.15 5.24
C THR A 33 7.52 1.71 5.52
N MET A 34 6.93 1.06 4.52
CA MET A 34 6.48 -0.32 4.67
C MET A 34 6.65 -1.07 3.35
N PHE A 35 6.85 -2.38 3.43
CA PHE A 35 6.79 -3.26 2.27
C PHE A 35 5.33 -3.62 1.99
N LEU A 36 5.02 -3.89 0.73
CA LEU A 36 3.68 -4.27 0.29
C LEU A 36 3.77 -5.53 -0.57
N THR A 37 2.94 -6.51 -0.27
CA THR A 37 2.83 -7.73 -1.08
C THR A 37 1.45 -7.75 -1.75
N THR A 38 1.43 -7.89 -3.08
CA THR A 38 0.20 -8.02 -3.85
C THR A 38 -0.12 -9.50 -4.01
N VAL A 39 -1.31 -9.89 -3.61
CA VAL A 39 -1.83 -11.26 -3.67
C VAL A 39 -3.02 -11.36 -4.61
N ALA A 40 -3.27 -12.56 -5.15
CA ALA A 40 -4.36 -12.78 -6.11
C ALA A 40 -5.75 -12.78 -5.46
N LYS A 41 -5.82 -13.09 -4.17
CA LYS A 41 -7.10 -13.17 -3.43
C LYS A 41 -6.94 -12.52 -2.08
N GLY A 42 -8.05 -12.01 -1.54
CA GLY A 42 -8.09 -11.57 -0.16
C GLY A 42 -7.73 -12.73 0.79
N ILE A 43 -7.05 -12.41 1.86
CA ILE A 43 -6.54 -13.39 2.83
C ILE A 43 -7.19 -13.11 4.17
N THR A 44 -7.64 -14.17 4.87
CA THR A 44 -8.12 -14.05 6.23
C THR A 44 -6.96 -14.17 7.21
N ALA A 45 -7.09 -13.48 8.35
CA ALA A 45 -6.05 -13.47 9.37
C ALA A 45 -5.67 -14.88 9.83
N GLY A 46 -4.38 -15.10 10.04
CA GLY A 46 -3.85 -16.35 10.59
C GLY A 46 -3.48 -17.43 9.57
N HIS A 47 -3.77 -17.24 8.30
CA HIS A 47 -3.47 -18.25 7.28
C HIS A 47 -2.07 -18.13 6.70
N VAL A 48 -1.61 -16.92 6.41
CA VAL A 48 -0.29 -16.67 5.82
C VAL A 48 0.29 -15.41 6.45
N CYS A 49 1.60 -15.44 6.72
CA CYS A 49 2.34 -14.26 7.18
C CYS A 49 3.11 -13.66 6.01
N TYR A 50 2.82 -12.39 5.72
CA TYR A 50 3.56 -11.60 4.74
C TYR A 50 4.33 -10.50 5.45
N GLU A 51 5.48 -10.15 4.90
CA GLU A 51 6.25 -9.02 5.37
C GLU A 51 5.54 -7.72 4.99
N GLY A 52 5.18 -6.91 5.99
CA GLY A 52 4.52 -5.63 5.77
C GLY A 52 3.04 -5.73 5.48
N LEU A 53 2.56 -4.90 4.57
CA LEU A 53 1.16 -4.82 4.22
C LEU A 53 0.81 -5.74 3.04
N VAL A 54 -0.48 -5.96 2.83
CA VAL A 54 -0.99 -6.82 1.75
C VAL A 54 -2.09 -6.08 0.99
N ASP A 55 -2.09 -6.21 -0.33
CA ASP A 55 -3.15 -5.71 -1.19
C ASP A 55 -3.40 -6.68 -2.36
N MET A 56 -4.25 -6.30 -3.29
CA MET A 56 -4.61 -7.16 -4.44
C MET A 56 -4.28 -6.54 -5.80
N GLU A 57 -3.81 -5.30 -5.88
CA GLU A 57 -3.68 -4.60 -7.17
C GLU A 57 -2.34 -3.92 -7.43
N ALA A 58 -1.60 -3.50 -6.39
CA ALA A 58 -0.46 -2.59 -6.57
C ALA A 58 0.59 -3.10 -7.55
N ALA A 59 1.02 -4.35 -7.43
CA ALA A 59 2.06 -4.89 -8.32
C ALA A 59 1.61 -4.93 -9.78
N ILE A 60 0.33 -5.22 -10.01
CA ILE A 60 -0.24 -5.26 -11.35
C ILE A 60 -0.29 -3.86 -11.96
N ILE A 61 -0.69 -2.88 -11.17
CA ILE A 61 -0.71 -1.47 -11.60
C ILE A 61 0.71 -1.00 -11.95
N ILE A 62 1.69 -1.31 -11.11
CA ILE A 62 3.08 -0.95 -11.35
C ILE A 62 3.60 -1.63 -12.62
N ALA A 63 3.35 -2.93 -12.79
CA ALA A 63 3.79 -3.67 -13.97
C ALA A 63 3.25 -3.04 -15.26
N THR A 64 2.02 -2.54 -15.24
CA THR A 64 1.43 -1.84 -16.38
C THR A 64 2.05 -0.45 -16.54
N ALA A 65 2.20 0.29 -15.46
CA ALA A 65 2.68 1.67 -15.50
C ALA A 65 4.12 1.80 -15.99
N ILE A 66 5.00 0.86 -15.66
CA ILE A 66 6.42 0.91 -16.09
C ILE A 66 6.61 0.75 -17.59
N SER A 67 5.55 0.33 -18.31
CA SER A 67 5.57 0.34 -19.78
C SER A 67 5.48 1.76 -20.35
N TYR A 68 5.07 2.72 -19.55
CA TYR A 68 4.84 4.11 -19.97
C TYR A 68 5.66 5.11 -19.16
N LEU A 69 6.03 4.77 -17.93
CA LEU A 69 6.73 5.67 -17.00
C LEU A 69 7.97 4.99 -16.43
N ASN A 70 8.97 5.81 -16.11
CA ASN A 70 10.11 5.32 -15.34
C ASN A 70 9.64 5.03 -13.91
N ILE A 71 10.14 3.96 -13.30
CA ILE A 71 9.75 3.58 -11.94
C ILE A 71 10.00 4.68 -10.90
N ASN A 72 10.98 5.56 -11.13
CA ASN A 72 11.23 6.72 -10.26
C ASN A 72 10.06 7.69 -10.19
N LYS A 73 9.15 7.63 -11.16
CA LYS A 73 7.98 8.51 -11.25
C LYS A 73 6.71 7.86 -10.70
N ILE A 74 6.85 6.72 -10.07
CA ILE A 74 5.73 5.97 -9.50
C ILE A 74 5.88 5.99 -7.98
N ALA A 75 4.80 6.35 -7.29
CA ALA A 75 4.72 6.33 -5.83
C ALA A 75 3.49 5.53 -5.41
N VAL A 76 3.62 4.80 -4.31
CA VAL A 76 2.51 4.05 -3.71
C VAL A 76 2.39 4.48 -2.26
N ILE A 77 1.18 4.86 -1.89
CA ILE A 77 0.82 5.24 -0.52
C ILE A 77 -0.34 4.35 -0.12
N LYS A 78 -0.23 3.70 1.02
CA LYS A 78 -1.29 2.83 1.54
C LYS A 78 -1.86 3.35 2.83
N VAL A 79 -3.19 3.28 2.93
CA VAL A 79 -3.92 3.50 4.17
C VAL A 79 -4.43 2.14 4.63
N VAL A 80 -4.11 1.78 5.87
CA VAL A 80 -4.53 0.48 6.42
C VAL A 80 -6.05 0.51 6.61
N SER A 81 -6.78 -0.35 5.91
CA SER A 81 -8.23 -0.40 5.97
C SER A 81 -8.78 -1.55 6.82
N ASP A 82 -7.98 -2.62 6.98
CA ASP A 82 -8.43 -3.80 7.73
C ASP A 82 -7.21 -4.66 8.11
N TYR A 83 -7.47 -5.68 8.95
CA TYR A 83 -6.46 -6.66 9.34
C TYR A 83 -6.64 -7.99 8.62
N MET A 84 -7.28 -7.97 7.44
CA MET A 84 -7.53 -9.16 6.63
C MET A 84 -8.52 -10.11 7.30
N ASP A 85 -9.45 -9.56 8.06
CA ASP A 85 -10.54 -10.28 8.71
C ASP A 85 -11.85 -9.96 7.99
N ILE A 86 -12.48 -10.99 7.41
CA ILE A 86 -13.74 -10.82 6.65
C ILE A 86 -14.84 -10.21 7.51
N ALA A 87 -14.89 -10.53 8.80
CA ALA A 87 -15.87 -9.96 9.71
C ALA A 87 -15.67 -8.45 9.89
N GLU A 88 -14.43 -7.97 9.86
CA GLU A 88 -14.14 -6.54 9.87
C GLU A 88 -14.58 -5.89 8.57
N TRP A 89 -14.36 -6.54 7.42
CA TRP A 89 -14.72 -5.96 6.13
C TRP A 89 -16.19 -5.58 6.05
N SER A 90 -17.07 -6.37 6.63
CA SER A 90 -18.51 -6.11 6.59
C SER A 90 -18.93 -4.88 7.40
N SER A 91 -18.09 -4.43 8.34
CA SER A 91 -18.35 -3.27 9.18
C SER A 91 -17.52 -2.05 8.84
N LEU A 92 -16.59 -2.15 7.87
CA LEU A 92 -15.70 -1.05 7.51
C LEU A 92 -16.39 0.02 6.68
N ASP A 93 -16.10 1.28 7.01
CA ASP A 93 -16.36 2.42 6.14
C ASP A 93 -15.03 2.96 5.64
N VAL A 94 -14.57 2.44 4.50
CA VAL A 94 -13.30 2.81 3.89
C VAL A 94 -13.28 4.29 3.50
N CYS A 95 -14.40 4.80 2.99
CA CYS A 95 -14.51 6.21 2.63
C CYS A 95 -14.28 7.11 3.85
N GLU A 96 -14.85 6.75 5.00
CA GLU A 96 -14.68 7.51 6.23
C GLU A 96 -13.23 7.46 6.72
N ILE A 97 -12.58 6.30 6.65
CA ILE A 97 -11.17 6.16 7.03
C ILE A 97 -10.30 7.10 6.19
N ILE A 98 -10.48 7.09 4.87
CA ILE A 98 -9.74 7.96 3.97
C ILE A 98 -10.03 9.42 4.26
N ARG A 99 -11.30 9.78 4.47
CA ARG A 99 -11.72 11.15 4.75
C ARG A 99 -11.05 11.71 6.01
N LEU A 100 -10.96 10.91 7.06
CA LEU A 100 -10.33 11.31 8.32
C LEU A 100 -8.81 11.50 8.19
N LYS A 101 -8.19 10.86 7.20
CA LYS A 101 -6.74 10.93 6.95
C LYS A 101 -6.36 11.80 5.75
N LEU A 102 -7.32 12.50 5.16
CA LEU A 102 -7.10 13.23 3.92
C LEU A 102 -5.97 14.26 4.02
N ASP A 103 -5.91 15.01 5.12
CA ASP A 103 -4.85 16.00 5.30
C ASP A 103 -3.47 15.35 5.36
N SER A 104 -3.35 14.22 6.02
CA SER A 104 -2.10 13.46 6.09
C SER A 104 -1.71 12.88 4.75
N ILE A 105 -2.68 12.39 3.98
CA ILE A 105 -2.46 11.87 2.63
C ILE A 105 -1.94 12.99 1.72
N CYS A 106 -2.57 14.16 1.76
CA CYS A 106 -2.15 15.31 0.96
C CYS A 106 -0.74 15.79 1.35
N ALA A 107 -0.44 15.84 2.65
CA ALA A 107 0.88 16.22 3.12
C ALA A 107 1.96 15.25 2.62
N LEU A 108 1.68 13.95 2.66
CA LEU A 108 2.62 12.94 2.16
C LEU A 108 2.80 13.05 0.65
N MET A 109 1.72 13.25 -0.10
CA MET A 109 1.78 13.40 -1.57
C MET A 109 2.64 14.59 -1.98
N GLU A 110 2.60 15.68 -1.24
CA GLU A 110 3.40 16.88 -1.52
C GLU A 110 4.91 16.59 -1.46
N LEU A 111 5.34 15.63 -0.65
CA LEU A 111 6.76 15.25 -0.55
C LEU A 111 7.28 14.62 -1.84
N TYR A 112 6.41 14.05 -2.66
CA TYR A 112 6.78 13.38 -3.90
C TYR A 112 6.89 14.34 -5.11
N VAL A 113 6.52 15.58 -4.93
CA VAL A 113 6.51 16.57 -6.02
C VAL A 113 7.85 17.28 -6.16
#